data_c7f1f4b0b7073460ed180c2465b2fc49
#
_entry.id   c7f1f4b0b7073460ed180c2465b2fc49
#
_cell.length_a   1.000
_cell.length_b   1.000
_cell.length_c   1.000
_cell.angle_alpha   90.00
_cell.angle_beta   90.00
_cell.angle_gamma   90.00
#
_symmetry.space_group_name_H-M   'P 1'
#
loop_
_entity.id
_entity.type
_entity.pdbx_description
1 polymer ?
#
loop_
_entity_poly.entity_id
_entity_poly.type
_entity_poly.pdbx_seq_one_letter_code
_entity_poly.pdbx_strand_id
1 'polypeptide(L)'
;MKHLAIILLCLACCVFAQAPANRVVTKNIRYRAEEEYVNDYIKERCVLDINAPENAKDCTVVVWYHGGGLTGGSKSVPAPFFERNKKQPVIVCGMGYRLAKKNGCKVVDCLQDAAAGLAWVMKNIQNYGGDPQKVFVSGHSAGGYLTLMLGMDPRWLAPYGITPSQIKGLIPESGQCLSHFTYRAEKGMKKTEPLVDDMAPIFHAKNAAQIPPVLLLTGDREMEMLGRYEENALLRRMLLINGHTDVTLYEFQGYGHGMTQPAVDPLIRFVNRVTAQ
;
A
#
# COMPACT_ATOMS: atom_id res chain seq x y z
N MET A 1 -13.86 27.20 -64.73
CA MET A 1 -13.52 26.16 -63.76
C MET A 1 -12.71 26.84 -62.68
N LYS A 2 -13.32 26.98 -61.46
CA LYS A 2 -12.69 27.67 -60.32
C LYS A 2 -12.15 26.58 -59.39
N HIS A 3 -10.84 26.50 -59.20
CA HIS A 3 -10.20 25.61 -58.24
C HIS A 3 -10.33 26.18 -56.84
N LEU A 4 -11.06 25.49 -55.98
CA LEU A 4 -11.18 25.80 -54.56
C LEU A 4 -10.04 25.07 -53.82
N ALA A 5 -9.05 25.78 -53.32
CA ALA A 5 -7.99 25.24 -52.50
C ALA A 5 -8.49 25.15 -51.05
N ILE A 6 -8.61 23.92 -50.52
CA ILE A 6 -8.91 23.67 -49.13
C ILE A 6 -7.59 23.71 -48.36
N ILE A 7 -7.43 24.74 -47.51
CA ILE A 7 -6.30 24.83 -46.58
C ILE A 7 -6.68 24.03 -45.34
N LEU A 8 -6.05 22.88 -45.16
CA LEU A 8 -6.15 22.06 -43.97
C LEU A 8 -5.25 22.68 -42.85
N LEU A 9 -5.90 23.33 -41.87
CA LEU A 9 -5.20 23.88 -40.71
C LEU A 9 -4.98 22.70 -39.74
N CYS A 10 -3.76 22.13 -39.75
CA CYS A 10 -3.30 21.20 -38.70
C CYS A 10 -3.08 21.98 -37.40
N LEU A 11 -4.04 21.94 -36.49
CA LEU A 11 -3.78 22.31 -35.09
C LEU A 11 -2.87 21.27 -34.48
N ALA A 12 -1.56 21.56 -34.44
CA ALA A 12 -0.60 20.81 -33.62
C ALA A 12 -0.90 21.11 -32.15
N CYS A 13 -1.61 20.19 -31.48
CA CYS A 13 -1.66 20.17 -30.02
C CYS A 13 -0.25 19.94 -29.49
N CYS A 14 0.45 21.04 -29.16
CA CYS A 14 1.65 20.98 -28.36
C CYS A 14 1.30 20.42 -26.99
N VAL A 15 1.45 19.12 -26.80
CA VAL A 15 1.46 18.52 -25.47
C VAL A 15 2.74 18.99 -24.81
N PHE A 16 2.67 20.07 -24.06
CA PHE A 16 3.77 20.46 -23.18
C PHE A 16 3.98 19.33 -22.18
N ALA A 17 5.11 18.63 -22.30
CA ALA A 17 5.57 17.73 -21.26
C ALA A 17 5.78 18.57 -19.98
N GLN A 18 4.86 18.43 -19.04
CA GLN A 18 4.95 19.11 -17.76
C GLN A 18 6.25 18.66 -17.07
N ALA A 19 7.11 19.61 -16.70
CA ALA A 19 8.29 19.33 -15.91
C ALA A 19 7.91 18.52 -14.67
N PRO A 20 8.76 17.62 -14.15
CA PRO A 20 8.47 16.90 -12.93
C PRO A 20 8.13 17.94 -11.85
N ALA A 21 6.94 17.82 -11.26
CA ALA A 21 6.51 18.73 -10.21
C ALA A 21 7.52 18.67 -9.06
N ASN A 22 8.03 19.82 -8.62
CA ASN A 22 8.82 19.93 -7.40
C ASN A 22 8.04 19.24 -6.27
N ARG A 23 8.75 18.59 -5.37
CA ARG A 23 8.13 17.87 -4.28
C ARG A 23 8.60 18.41 -2.93
N VAL A 24 7.66 18.51 -2.00
CA VAL A 24 7.91 18.88 -0.61
C VAL A 24 7.89 17.62 0.25
N VAL A 25 8.92 17.44 1.07
CA VAL A 25 9.01 16.30 1.98
C VAL A 25 8.93 16.79 3.41
N THR A 26 7.84 16.44 4.10
CA THR A 26 7.70 16.65 5.55
C THR A 26 8.06 15.35 6.25
N LYS A 27 9.08 15.39 7.10
CA LYS A 27 9.67 14.19 7.73
C LYS A 27 9.32 14.05 9.20
N ASN A 28 9.34 12.78 9.65
CA ASN A 28 9.25 12.41 11.06
C ASN A 28 7.99 12.93 11.77
N ILE A 29 6.87 12.93 11.06
CA ILE A 29 5.58 13.30 11.63
C ILE A 29 5.15 12.19 12.59
N ARG A 30 4.90 12.52 13.84
CA ARG A 30 4.36 11.61 14.85
C ARG A 30 2.88 11.35 14.58
N TYR A 31 2.45 10.09 14.60
CA TYR A 31 1.08 9.71 14.29
C TYR A 31 0.29 9.12 15.46
N ARG A 32 0.95 8.88 16.62
CA ARG A 32 0.32 8.47 17.87
C ARG A 32 0.03 9.68 18.75
N ALA A 33 -0.82 9.50 19.76
CA ALA A 33 -1.00 10.50 20.81
C ALA A 33 0.32 10.71 21.59
N GLU A 34 0.56 11.92 22.10
CA GLU A 34 1.85 12.26 22.70
C GLU A 34 2.17 11.38 23.93
N GLU A 35 1.16 11.02 24.71
CA GLU A 35 1.29 10.13 25.88
C GLU A 35 1.70 8.69 25.53
N GLU A 36 1.52 8.26 24.27
CA GLU A 36 1.93 6.94 23.81
C GLU A 36 3.43 6.85 23.45
N TYR A 37 4.13 8.01 23.38
CA TYR A 37 5.57 8.07 23.09
C TYR A 37 6.43 7.85 24.35
N VAL A 38 6.18 6.75 25.04
CA VAL A 38 6.75 6.42 26.35
C VAL A 38 8.25 6.09 26.36
N ASN A 39 8.85 5.87 25.20
CA ASN A 39 10.29 5.61 25.05
C ASN A 39 10.83 6.06 23.69
N ASP A 40 12.17 6.13 23.58
CA ASP A 40 12.83 6.62 22.37
C ASP A 40 12.64 5.69 21.16
N TYR A 41 12.47 4.40 21.36
CA TYR A 41 12.20 3.46 20.27
C TYR A 41 10.85 3.74 19.60
N ILE A 42 9.80 4.00 20.36
CA ILE A 42 8.49 4.40 19.81
C ILE A 42 8.61 5.75 19.10
N LYS A 43 9.34 6.72 19.70
CA LYS A 43 9.58 8.03 19.06
C LYS A 43 10.30 7.93 17.73
N GLU A 44 11.25 6.99 17.61
CA GLU A 44 11.99 6.72 16.37
C GLU A 44 11.11 6.01 15.33
N ARG A 45 10.33 5.02 15.76
CA ARG A 45 9.66 4.10 14.83
C ARG A 45 8.26 4.54 14.44
N CYS A 46 7.49 5.13 15.36
CA CYS A 46 6.10 5.52 15.11
C CYS A 46 5.99 6.90 14.48
N VAL A 47 6.64 7.06 13.34
CA VAL A 47 6.66 8.29 12.55
C VAL A 47 6.44 7.99 11.07
N LEU A 48 5.93 8.99 10.35
CA LEU A 48 5.78 8.91 8.90
C LEU A 48 6.46 10.10 8.20
N ASP A 49 6.77 9.92 6.93
CA ASP A 49 7.18 10.99 6.02
C ASP A 49 6.11 11.19 4.95
N ILE A 50 5.77 12.45 4.67
CA ILE A 50 4.87 12.83 3.58
C ILE A 50 5.69 13.43 2.45
N ASN A 51 5.59 12.87 1.27
CA ASN A 51 6.16 13.39 0.04
C ASN A 51 5.01 13.84 -0.87
N ALA A 52 4.81 15.15 -0.97
CA ALA A 52 3.71 15.77 -1.72
C ALA A 52 4.23 16.62 -2.88
N PRO A 53 3.50 16.78 -3.99
CA PRO A 53 3.75 17.84 -4.96
C PRO A 53 3.71 19.22 -4.29
N GLU A 54 4.51 20.18 -4.76
CA GLU A 54 4.62 21.53 -4.17
C GLU A 54 3.26 22.24 -4.05
N ASN A 55 2.39 22.07 -5.03
CA ASN A 55 1.05 22.66 -5.05
C ASN A 55 -0.04 21.59 -4.94
N ALA A 56 0.14 20.64 -4.03
CA ALA A 56 -0.81 19.54 -3.83
C ALA A 56 -2.19 20.08 -3.45
N LYS A 57 -3.21 19.64 -4.20
CA LYS A 57 -4.62 19.93 -3.93
C LYS A 57 -5.46 18.76 -4.37
N ASP A 58 -6.30 18.25 -3.48
CA ASP A 58 -7.22 17.11 -3.71
C ASP A 58 -6.53 15.88 -4.32
N CYS A 59 -5.24 15.70 -3.98
CA CYS A 59 -4.39 14.65 -4.53
C CYS A 59 -4.78 13.28 -4.00
N THR A 60 -4.65 12.27 -4.85
CA THR A 60 -4.64 10.86 -4.42
C THR A 60 -3.47 10.60 -3.49
N VAL A 61 -3.67 9.74 -2.51
CA VAL A 61 -2.69 9.39 -1.47
C VAL A 61 -2.37 7.91 -1.51
N VAL A 62 -1.08 7.57 -1.51
CA VAL A 62 -0.62 6.19 -1.32
C VAL A 62 0.13 6.11 0.00
N VAL A 63 -0.39 5.32 0.92
CA VAL A 63 0.26 4.97 2.18
C VAL A 63 1.13 3.74 1.93
N TRP A 64 2.43 3.88 2.13
CA TRP A 64 3.43 2.85 1.85
C TRP A 64 4.03 2.26 3.11
N TYR A 65 3.88 0.94 3.28
CA TYR A 65 4.52 0.15 4.34
C TYR A 65 5.73 -0.60 3.79
N HIS A 66 6.87 -0.43 4.45
CA HIS A 66 8.11 -1.10 4.05
C HIS A 66 8.12 -2.60 4.37
N GLY A 67 8.94 -3.36 3.63
CA GLY A 67 9.23 -4.76 3.91
C GLY A 67 10.22 -4.95 5.06
N GLY A 68 10.80 -6.15 5.13
CA GLY A 68 11.81 -6.52 6.13
C GLY A 68 11.32 -7.51 7.18
N GLY A 69 10.32 -8.35 6.84
CA GLY A 69 9.85 -9.46 7.68
C GLY A 69 9.26 -9.03 9.03
N LEU A 70 8.79 -7.79 9.15
CA LEU A 70 8.35 -7.14 10.40
C LEU A 70 9.46 -7.02 11.46
N THR A 71 10.70 -7.35 11.13
CA THR A 71 11.85 -7.32 12.06
C THR A 71 12.96 -6.36 11.63
N GLY A 72 12.82 -5.74 10.46
CA GLY A 72 13.76 -4.78 9.87
C GLY A 72 13.07 -3.82 8.91
N GLY A 73 13.83 -2.93 8.30
CA GLY A 73 13.35 -1.94 7.35
C GLY A 73 13.12 -0.54 7.94
N SER A 74 12.75 0.39 7.08
CA SER A 74 12.50 1.78 7.44
C SER A 74 11.41 2.38 6.53
N LYS A 75 10.89 3.56 6.88
CA LYS A 75 9.84 4.27 6.15
C LYS A 75 10.21 4.82 4.76
N SER A 76 11.31 4.33 4.18
CA SER A 76 11.73 4.72 2.83
C SER A 76 10.74 4.22 1.78
N VAL A 77 10.40 5.11 0.86
CA VAL A 77 9.53 4.82 -0.28
C VAL A 77 10.40 4.62 -1.52
N PRO A 78 10.13 3.61 -2.36
CA PRO A 78 10.88 3.40 -3.60
C PRO A 78 10.81 4.60 -4.54
N ALA A 79 11.98 5.05 -5.05
CA ALA A 79 12.09 6.22 -5.92
C ALA A 79 11.16 6.20 -7.17
N PRO A 80 10.93 5.06 -7.83
CA PRO A 80 10.06 4.99 -9.01
C PRO A 80 8.62 5.49 -8.79
N PHE A 81 8.13 5.47 -7.54
CA PHE A 81 6.80 6.03 -7.20
C PHE A 81 6.69 7.51 -7.51
N PHE A 82 7.79 8.26 -7.44
CA PHE A 82 7.79 9.70 -7.63
C PHE A 82 8.01 10.11 -9.10
N GLU A 83 8.64 9.23 -9.88
CA GLU A 83 9.12 9.56 -11.22
C GLU A 83 8.06 9.35 -12.31
N ARG A 84 7.14 8.40 -12.12
CA ARG A 84 6.26 7.91 -13.19
C ARG A 84 4.86 8.51 -13.22
N ASN A 85 4.43 9.23 -12.19
CA ASN A 85 3.08 9.81 -12.16
C ASN A 85 3.05 11.30 -12.50
N LYS A 86 3.23 11.62 -13.78
CA LYS A 86 3.21 13.02 -14.27
C LYS A 86 1.81 13.56 -14.55
N LYS A 87 0.80 12.69 -14.71
CA LYS A 87 -0.56 13.09 -15.11
C LYS A 87 -1.51 13.30 -13.94
N GLN A 88 -1.30 12.59 -12.84
CA GLN A 88 -2.06 12.77 -11.60
C GLN A 88 -1.07 12.81 -10.43
N PRO A 89 -0.87 13.98 -9.83
CA PRO A 89 0.04 14.12 -8.71
C PRO A 89 -0.45 13.28 -7.54
N VAL A 90 0.40 12.39 -7.04
CA VAL A 90 0.13 11.50 -5.91
C VAL A 90 0.98 11.94 -4.73
N ILE A 91 0.36 12.04 -3.56
CA ILE A 91 1.06 12.13 -2.29
C ILE A 91 1.44 10.72 -1.86
N VAL A 92 2.68 10.54 -1.41
CA VAL A 92 3.13 9.25 -0.88
C VAL A 92 3.56 9.41 0.58
N CYS A 93 2.94 8.61 1.46
CA CYS A 93 3.24 8.59 2.88
C CYS A 93 4.07 7.34 3.20
N GLY A 94 5.36 7.51 3.49
CA GLY A 94 6.22 6.42 3.94
C GLY A 94 6.03 6.17 5.44
N MET A 95 5.61 4.96 5.81
CA MET A 95 5.22 4.61 7.17
C MET A 95 6.33 3.88 7.92
N GLY A 96 6.73 4.42 9.08
CA GLY A 96 7.47 3.67 10.09
C GLY A 96 6.51 2.94 11.02
N TYR A 97 6.97 1.85 11.61
CA TYR A 97 6.24 1.09 12.63
C TYR A 97 7.25 0.33 13.50
N ARG A 98 6.87 -0.02 14.73
CA ARG A 98 7.71 -0.86 15.60
C ARG A 98 8.02 -2.19 14.93
N LEU A 99 9.20 -2.72 15.17
CA LEU A 99 9.64 -3.99 14.60
C LEU A 99 9.51 -5.10 15.64
N ALA A 100 8.92 -6.21 15.25
CA ALA A 100 8.81 -7.40 16.09
C ALA A 100 10.20 -7.87 16.56
N LYS A 101 10.28 -8.43 17.75
CA LYS A 101 11.53 -8.86 18.44
C LYS A 101 12.47 -7.71 18.86
N LYS A 102 12.16 -6.47 18.54
CA LYS A 102 12.88 -5.30 19.04
C LYS A 102 12.16 -4.75 20.26
N ASN A 103 12.91 -4.49 21.34
CA ASN A 103 12.35 -3.94 22.59
C ASN A 103 11.10 -4.68 23.10
N GLY A 104 11.05 -6.02 22.97
CA GLY A 104 9.92 -6.82 23.38
C GLY A 104 8.68 -6.76 22.49
N CYS A 105 8.73 -6.03 21.37
CA CYS A 105 7.60 -5.89 20.46
C CYS A 105 7.27 -7.19 19.73
N LYS A 106 5.98 -7.35 19.42
CA LYS A 106 5.40 -8.48 18.72
C LYS A 106 4.80 -8.03 17.38
N VAL A 107 4.36 -8.97 16.57
CA VAL A 107 3.68 -8.69 15.29
C VAL A 107 2.40 -7.86 15.48
N VAL A 108 1.69 -8.07 16.58
CA VAL A 108 0.51 -7.27 16.94
C VAL A 108 0.86 -5.78 17.09
N ASP A 109 2.02 -5.45 17.68
CA ASP A 109 2.48 -4.06 17.79
C ASP A 109 2.74 -3.43 16.43
N CYS A 110 3.28 -4.19 15.47
CA CYS A 110 3.48 -3.72 14.09
C CYS A 110 2.13 -3.35 13.43
N LEU A 111 1.11 -4.19 13.62
CA LEU A 111 -0.23 -3.97 13.07
C LEU A 111 -0.94 -2.78 13.73
N GLN A 112 -0.82 -2.65 15.05
CA GLN A 112 -1.37 -1.51 15.78
C GLN A 112 -0.74 -0.18 15.33
N ASP A 113 0.57 -0.16 15.11
CA ASP A 113 1.26 1.03 14.60
C ASP A 113 0.86 1.34 13.17
N ALA A 114 0.75 0.31 12.31
CA ALA A 114 0.30 0.47 10.95
C ALA A 114 -1.14 1.05 10.90
N ALA A 115 -2.03 0.55 11.74
CA ALA A 115 -3.40 1.04 11.84
C ALA A 115 -3.46 2.50 12.35
N ALA A 116 -2.70 2.82 13.41
CA ALA A 116 -2.61 4.17 13.94
C ALA A 116 -2.10 5.18 12.89
N GLY A 117 -1.06 4.78 12.15
CA GLY A 117 -0.48 5.61 11.10
C GLY A 117 -1.45 5.85 9.93
N LEU A 118 -2.16 4.81 9.48
CA LEU A 118 -3.19 4.96 8.44
C LEU A 118 -4.33 5.87 8.91
N ALA A 119 -4.80 5.66 10.13
CA ALA A 119 -5.85 6.49 10.71
C ALA A 119 -5.44 7.95 10.82
N TRP A 120 -4.18 8.21 11.21
CA TRP A 120 -3.63 9.57 11.23
C TRP A 120 -3.63 10.19 9.83
N VAL A 121 -3.19 9.45 8.80
CA VAL A 121 -3.19 9.92 7.41
C VAL A 121 -4.61 10.27 6.97
N MET A 122 -5.58 9.38 7.14
CA MET A 122 -6.98 9.61 6.75
C MET A 122 -7.58 10.84 7.44
N LYS A 123 -7.16 11.15 8.67
CA LYS A 123 -7.63 12.31 9.43
C LYS A 123 -6.95 13.63 9.05
N ASN A 124 -5.66 13.60 8.66
CA ASN A 124 -4.83 14.81 8.58
C ASN A 124 -4.31 15.15 7.19
N ILE A 125 -4.39 14.23 6.21
CA ILE A 125 -3.73 14.38 4.91
C ILE A 125 -4.24 15.57 4.10
N GLN A 126 -5.44 16.05 4.38
CA GLN A 126 -6.01 17.24 3.76
C GLN A 126 -5.15 18.49 4.03
N ASN A 127 -4.50 18.57 5.20
CA ASN A 127 -3.59 19.66 5.54
C ASN A 127 -2.32 19.67 4.66
N TYR A 128 -2.06 18.59 3.94
CA TYR A 128 -0.94 18.41 3.01
C TYR A 128 -1.39 18.35 1.55
N GLY A 129 -2.65 18.71 1.28
CA GLY A 129 -3.22 18.73 -0.06
C GLY A 129 -3.69 17.38 -0.59
N GLY A 130 -3.83 16.36 0.29
CA GLY A 130 -4.37 15.05 -0.06
C GLY A 130 -5.89 14.97 0.17
N ASP A 131 -6.55 14.13 -0.59
CA ASP A 131 -7.96 13.82 -0.42
C ASP A 131 -8.10 12.57 0.48
N PRO A 132 -8.69 12.68 1.68
CA PRO A 132 -8.87 11.55 2.60
C PRO A 132 -9.79 10.46 2.05
N GLN A 133 -10.59 10.74 1.01
CA GLN A 133 -11.44 9.76 0.33
C GLN A 133 -10.70 9.03 -0.82
N LYS A 134 -9.47 9.43 -1.13
CA LYS A 134 -8.63 8.83 -2.19
C LYS A 134 -7.36 8.22 -1.60
N VAL A 135 -7.47 7.56 -0.44
CA VAL A 135 -6.33 6.93 0.24
C VAL A 135 -6.24 5.46 -0.17
N PHE A 136 -5.14 5.12 -0.82
CA PHE A 136 -4.74 3.75 -1.15
C PHE A 136 -3.69 3.27 -0.16
N VAL A 137 -3.70 1.97 0.13
CA VAL A 137 -2.70 1.34 0.99
C VAL A 137 -1.87 0.38 0.17
N SER A 138 -0.56 0.49 0.27
CA SER A 138 0.40 -0.34 -0.45
C SER A 138 1.59 -0.69 0.45
N GLY A 139 2.37 -1.66 0.04
CA GLY A 139 3.59 -2.05 0.72
C GLY A 139 4.15 -3.34 0.18
N HIS A 140 5.45 -3.53 0.38
CA HIS A 140 6.18 -4.69 -0.13
C HIS A 140 6.43 -5.73 0.97
N SER A 141 6.29 -7.03 0.65
CA SER A 141 6.62 -8.13 1.54
C SER A 141 5.84 -8.07 2.87
N ALA A 142 6.52 -7.83 4.00
CA ALA A 142 5.87 -7.57 5.29
C ALA A 142 4.91 -6.36 5.23
N GLY A 143 5.24 -5.33 4.46
CA GLY A 143 4.35 -4.20 4.20
C GLY A 143 3.11 -4.60 3.40
N GLY A 144 3.24 -5.54 2.47
CA GLY A 144 2.11 -6.15 1.76
C GLY A 144 1.18 -6.94 2.69
N TYR A 145 1.75 -7.65 3.68
CA TYR A 145 0.96 -8.29 4.73
C TYR A 145 0.20 -7.26 5.57
N LEU A 146 0.87 -6.17 6.01
CA LEU A 146 0.20 -5.08 6.74
C LEU A 146 -0.94 -4.46 5.90
N THR A 147 -0.70 -4.21 4.60
CA THR A 147 -1.70 -3.72 3.65
C THR A 147 -2.95 -4.60 3.65
N LEU A 148 -2.78 -5.92 3.52
CA LEU A 148 -3.88 -6.87 3.50
C LEU A 148 -4.61 -6.92 4.84
N MET A 149 -3.89 -6.99 5.97
CA MET A 149 -4.52 -7.04 7.29
C MET A 149 -5.35 -5.79 7.57
N LEU A 150 -4.85 -4.59 7.25
CA LEU A 150 -5.61 -3.34 7.46
C LEU A 150 -6.86 -3.25 6.59
N GLY A 151 -6.81 -3.77 5.37
CA GLY A 151 -7.94 -3.69 4.43
C GLY A 151 -8.91 -4.86 4.51
N MET A 152 -8.61 -5.95 5.22
CA MET A 152 -9.44 -7.16 5.27
C MET A 152 -9.95 -7.48 6.67
N ASP A 153 -9.23 -7.08 7.72
CA ASP A 153 -9.60 -7.29 9.11
C ASP A 153 -10.04 -5.98 9.76
N PRO A 154 -11.35 -5.76 9.95
CA PRO A 154 -11.87 -4.50 10.49
C PRO A 154 -11.42 -4.20 11.93
N ARG A 155 -10.94 -5.19 12.69
CA ARG A 155 -10.51 -5.00 14.08
C ARG A 155 -9.39 -3.97 14.23
N TRP A 156 -8.52 -3.85 13.21
CA TRP A 156 -7.36 -2.96 13.29
C TRP A 156 -7.74 -1.48 13.19
N LEU A 157 -8.70 -1.14 12.38
CA LEU A 157 -9.14 0.24 12.15
C LEU A 157 -10.35 0.66 13.01
N ALA A 158 -11.08 -0.31 13.58
CA ALA A 158 -12.24 -0.05 14.43
C ALA A 158 -11.96 0.90 15.62
N PRO A 159 -10.80 0.82 16.33
CA PRO A 159 -10.48 1.76 17.40
C PRO A 159 -10.42 3.23 16.97
N TYR A 160 -10.26 3.49 15.67
CA TYR A 160 -10.18 4.83 15.07
C TYR A 160 -11.51 5.26 14.42
N GLY A 161 -12.55 4.45 14.50
CA GLY A 161 -13.85 4.69 13.84
C GLY A 161 -13.80 4.54 12.32
N ILE A 162 -12.81 3.80 11.79
CA ILE A 162 -12.59 3.59 10.36
C ILE A 162 -12.96 2.16 10.01
N THR A 163 -13.64 1.99 8.87
CA THR A 163 -13.92 0.68 8.28
C THR A 163 -13.02 0.44 7.06
N PRO A 164 -12.66 -0.81 6.72
CA PRO A 164 -11.87 -1.12 5.54
C PRO A 164 -12.42 -0.52 4.24
N SER A 165 -13.74 -0.44 4.09
CA SER A 165 -14.41 0.14 2.91
C SER A 165 -14.16 1.63 2.69
N GLN A 166 -13.62 2.35 3.68
CA GLN A 166 -13.19 3.75 3.54
C GLN A 166 -11.81 3.88 2.88
N ILE A 167 -11.05 2.77 2.78
CA ILE A 167 -9.82 2.72 1.99
C ILE A 167 -10.21 2.63 0.52
N LYS A 168 -9.61 3.45 -0.35
CA LYS A 168 -9.96 3.50 -1.77
C LYS A 168 -9.49 2.26 -2.54
N GLY A 169 -8.38 1.63 -2.12
CA GLY A 169 -7.88 0.39 -2.71
C GLY A 169 -6.64 -0.16 -2.01
N LEU A 170 -6.40 -1.46 -2.16
CA LEU A 170 -5.26 -2.18 -1.58
C LEU A 170 -4.32 -2.65 -2.69
N ILE A 171 -3.02 -2.42 -2.49
CA ILE A 171 -1.99 -2.77 -3.48
C ILE A 171 -0.83 -3.48 -2.75
N PRO A 172 -1.05 -4.69 -2.23
CA PRO A 172 0.03 -5.47 -1.63
C PRO A 172 1.00 -5.98 -2.70
N GLU A 173 2.29 -5.69 -2.50
CA GLU A 173 3.38 -6.20 -3.33
C GLU A 173 4.03 -7.38 -2.62
N SER A 174 3.91 -8.58 -3.17
CA SER A 174 4.43 -9.82 -2.61
C SER A 174 4.06 -9.99 -1.12
N GLY A 175 2.81 -9.62 -0.78
CA GLY A 175 2.26 -9.73 0.56
C GLY A 175 2.01 -11.19 0.95
N GLN A 176 2.27 -11.55 2.22
CA GLN A 176 1.92 -12.86 2.75
C GLN A 176 0.42 -12.92 3.03
N CYS A 177 -0.25 -13.97 2.56
CA CYS A 177 -1.71 -14.12 2.73
C CYS A 177 -2.09 -15.12 3.82
N LEU A 178 -1.16 -15.99 4.21
CA LEU A 178 -1.23 -16.77 5.44
C LEU A 178 -0.76 -15.93 6.64
N SER A 179 -0.89 -16.44 7.86
CA SER A 179 -0.33 -15.81 9.05
C SER A 179 1.17 -15.60 8.88
N HIS A 180 1.65 -14.37 9.10
CA HIS A 180 3.02 -13.98 8.76
C HIS A 180 4.06 -14.88 9.45
N PHE A 181 5.13 -15.23 8.73
CA PHE A 181 6.14 -16.16 9.25
C PHE A 181 6.80 -15.68 10.56
N THR A 182 6.89 -14.37 10.79
CA THR A 182 7.38 -13.82 12.07
C THR A 182 6.40 -14.10 13.21
N TYR A 183 5.10 -13.99 12.96
CA TYR A 183 4.06 -14.38 13.93
C TYR A 183 4.07 -15.88 14.22
N ARG A 184 4.23 -16.72 13.19
CA ARG A 184 4.40 -18.17 13.38
C ARG A 184 5.62 -18.48 14.28
N ALA A 185 6.73 -17.76 14.06
CA ALA A 185 7.91 -17.90 14.90
C ALA A 185 7.68 -17.44 16.35
N GLU A 186 6.82 -16.45 16.61
CA GLU A 186 6.41 -16.07 17.97
C GLU A 186 5.62 -17.18 18.68
N LYS A 187 4.95 -18.02 17.90
CA LYS A 187 4.24 -19.23 18.40
C LYS A 187 5.12 -20.47 18.50
N GLY A 188 6.43 -20.35 18.26
CA GLY A 188 7.36 -21.48 18.27
C GLY A 188 7.31 -22.38 17.04
N MET A 189 6.58 -21.98 15.99
CA MET A 189 6.44 -22.71 14.73
C MET A 189 7.62 -22.43 13.80
N LYS A 190 7.90 -23.35 12.88
CA LYS A 190 8.84 -23.11 11.78
C LYS A 190 8.26 -22.08 10.81
N LYS A 191 9.15 -21.31 10.17
CA LYS A 191 8.73 -20.31 9.17
C LYS A 191 8.02 -20.91 7.94
N THR A 192 8.23 -22.19 7.68
CA THR A 192 7.65 -22.94 6.55
C THR A 192 6.35 -23.66 6.91
N GLU A 193 6.00 -23.79 8.19
CA GLU A 193 4.73 -24.40 8.60
C GLU A 193 3.57 -23.46 8.27
N PRO A 194 2.56 -23.88 7.50
CA PRO A 194 1.43 -23.02 7.20
C PRO A 194 0.55 -22.83 8.44
N LEU A 195 0.02 -21.61 8.60
CA LEU A 195 -0.97 -21.28 9.63
C LEU A 195 -2.00 -20.34 9.03
N VAL A 196 -3.27 -20.70 9.22
CA VAL A 196 -4.41 -19.83 8.91
C VAL A 196 -5.22 -19.63 10.18
N ASP A 197 -5.01 -18.51 10.83
CA ASP A 197 -5.81 -18.04 11.96
C ASP A 197 -6.25 -16.59 11.68
N ASP A 198 -6.77 -15.89 12.67
CA ASP A 198 -7.23 -14.51 12.54
C ASP A 198 -6.10 -13.48 12.28
N MET A 199 -4.85 -13.92 12.26
CA MET A 199 -3.68 -13.16 11.81
C MET A 199 -3.29 -13.47 10.35
N ALA A 200 -4.11 -14.24 9.63
CA ALA A 200 -3.93 -14.53 8.21
C ALA A 200 -4.91 -13.68 7.37
N PRO A 201 -4.45 -12.86 6.41
CA PRO A 201 -5.35 -12.13 5.52
C PRO A 201 -6.43 -13.00 4.88
N ILE A 202 -6.10 -14.21 4.45
CA ILE A 202 -7.04 -15.12 3.80
C ILE A 202 -8.20 -15.55 4.71
N PHE A 203 -8.02 -15.58 6.03
CA PHE A 203 -9.07 -15.86 7.00
C PHE A 203 -10.22 -14.86 6.91
N HIS A 204 -9.91 -13.62 6.51
CA HIS A 204 -10.84 -12.50 6.42
C HIS A 204 -11.48 -12.37 5.02
N ALA A 205 -11.17 -13.24 4.06
CA ALA A 205 -11.78 -13.22 2.72
C ALA A 205 -13.32 -13.34 2.77
N LYS A 206 -13.87 -13.90 3.85
CA LYS A 206 -15.31 -13.95 4.13
C LYS A 206 -15.97 -12.57 4.31
N ASN A 207 -15.19 -11.53 4.61
CA ASN A 207 -15.65 -10.14 4.76
C ASN A 207 -15.70 -9.39 3.42
N ALA A 208 -15.79 -10.09 2.30
CA ALA A 208 -15.64 -9.59 0.93
C ALA A 208 -16.37 -8.27 0.65
N ALA A 209 -17.59 -8.09 1.20
CA ALA A 209 -18.40 -6.89 1.03
C ALA A 209 -17.79 -5.61 1.64
N GLN A 210 -16.84 -5.74 2.58
CA GLN A 210 -16.18 -4.61 3.24
C GLN A 210 -14.78 -4.36 2.71
N ILE A 211 -14.25 -5.26 1.89
CA ILE A 211 -12.90 -5.18 1.35
C ILE A 211 -12.90 -4.22 0.15
N PRO A 212 -12.02 -3.20 0.11
CA PRO A 212 -11.91 -2.31 -1.04
C PRO A 212 -11.34 -3.04 -2.27
N PRO A 213 -11.34 -2.43 -3.47
CA PRO A 213 -10.66 -2.97 -4.65
C PRO A 213 -9.23 -3.42 -4.35
N VAL A 214 -8.81 -4.58 -4.88
CA VAL A 214 -7.50 -5.19 -4.56
C VAL A 214 -6.69 -5.44 -5.82
N LEU A 215 -5.44 -4.97 -5.83
CA LEU A 215 -4.43 -5.31 -6.83
C LEU A 215 -3.31 -6.10 -6.16
N LEU A 216 -3.32 -7.42 -6.31
CA LEU A 216 -2.27 -8.31 -5.83
C LEU A 216 -1.12 -8.33 -6.84
N LEU A 217 0.09 -8.04 -6.40
CA LEU A 217 1.30 -8.02 -7.22
C LEU A 217 2.31 -9.02 -6.66
N THR A 218 2.82 -9.93 -7.49
CA THR A 218 3.80 -10.95 -7.11
C THR A 218 4.93 -11.04 -8.11
N GLY A 219 6.10 -11.49 -7.67
CA GLY A 219 7.15 -11.95 -8.58
C GLY A 219 6.74 -13.22 -9.33
N ASP A 220 7.63 -13.68 -10.18
CA ASP A 220 7.52 -14.95 -10.92
C ASP A 220 7.42 -16.11 -9.93
N ARG A 221 6.46 -17.00 -10.11
CA ARG A 221 6.18 -18.14 -9.21
C ARG A 221 7.38 -19.05 -8.98
N GLU A 222 8.27 -19.16 -9.95
CA GLU A 222 9.47 -19.99 -9.87
C GLU A 222 10.65 -19.28 -9.18
N MET A 223 10.59 -17.94 -9.04
CA MET A 223 11.67 -17.10 -8.52
C MET A 223 11.30 -16.38 -7.22
N GLU A 224 10.01 -16.31 -6.90
CA GLU A 224 9.49 -15.65 -5.71
C GLU A 224 9.81 -16.48 -4.44
N MET A 225 9.67 -15.89 -3.27
CA MET A 225 9.73 -16.64 -2.01
C MET A 225 8.71 -17.77 -2.02
N LEU A 226 9.09 -18.91 -1.45
CA LEU A 226 8.28 -20.13 -1.41
C LEU A 226 6.84 -19.85 -0.98
N GLY A 227 5.89 -20.28 -1.81
CA GLY A 227 4.45 -20.19 -1.56
C GLY A 227 3.85 -18.80 -1.72
N ARG A 228 4.63 -17.77 -2.03
CA ARG A 228 4.11 -16.39 -2.06
C ARG A 228 3.14 -16.15 -3.20
N TYR A 229 3.44 -16.67 -4.40
CA TYR A 229 2.54 -16.60 -5.54
C TYR A 229 1.26 -17.39 -5.25
N GLU A 230 1.38 -18.63 -4.77
CA GLU A 230 0.27 -19.54 -4.47
C GLU A 230 -0.64 -18.95 -3.39
N GLU A 231 -0.08 -18.34 -2.33
CA GLU A 231 -0.85 -17.65 -1.30
C GLU A 231 -1.70 -16.52 -1.90
N ASN A 232 -1.14 -15.70 -2.78
CA ASN A 232 -1.85 -14.60 -3.43
C ASN A 232 -2.89 -15.10 -4.45
N ALA A 233 -2.57 -16.15 -5.21
CA ALA A 233 -3.51 -16.79 -6.14
C ALA A 233 -4.71 -17.41 -5.40
N LEU A 234 -4.45 -18.07 -4.27
CA LEU A 234 -5.49 -18.62 -3.41
C LEU A 234 -6.34 -17.50 -2.79
N LEU A 235 -5.72 -16.44 -2.26
CA LEU A 235 -6.46 -15.29 -1.72
C LEU A 235 -7.39 -14.67 -2.77
N ARG A 236 -6.88 -14.42 -3.99
CA ARG A 236 -7.71 -13.94 -5.10
C ARG A 236 -8.91 -14.85 -5.34
N ARG A 237 -8.70 -16.17 -5.37
CA ARG A 237 -9.77 -17.15 -5.58
C ARG A 237 -10.80 -17.10 -4.47
N MET A 238 -10.36 -17.02 -3.22
CA MET A 238 -11.26 -16.94 -2.06
C MET A 238 -12.07 -15.64 -2.03
N LEU A 239 -11.48 -14.52 -2.42
CA LEU A 239 -12.20 -13.26 -2.56
C LEU A 239 -13.31 -13.36 -3.60
N LEU A 240 -13.02 -13.91 -4.80
CA LEU A 240 -14.01 -14.10 -5.86
C LEU A 240 -15.17 -15.03 -5.42
N ILE A 241 -14.85 -16.15 -4.75
CA ILE A 241 -15.86 -17.10 -4.24
C ILE A 241 -16.78 -16.44 -3.21
N ASN A 242 -16.25 -15.50 -2.40
CA ASN A 242 -17.03 -14.76 -1.42
C ASN A 242 -17.69 -13.49 -2.00
N GLY A 243 -17.70 -13.32 -3.32
CA GLY A 243 -18.43 -12.25 -3.99
C GLY A 243 -17.67 -10.94 -4.19
N HIS A 244 -16.39 -10.88 -3.85
CA HIS A 244 -15.56 -9.70 -4.15
C HIS A 244 -15.10 -9.73 -5.61
N THR A 245 -15.62 -8.84 -6.45
CA THR A 245 -15.38 -8.89 -7.91
C THR A 245 -14.21 -8.03 -8.38
N ASP A 246 -13.80 -7.00 -7.62
CA ASP A 246 -12.70 -6.10 -8.02
C ASP A 246 -11.37 -6.53 -7.40
N VAL A 247 -10.90 -7.73 -7.80
CA VAL A 247 -9.60 -8.28 -7.40
C VAL A 247 -8.81 -8.75 -8.62
N THR A 248 -7.62 -8.19 -8.79
CA THR A 248 -6.69 -8.55 -9.88
C THR A 248 -5.38 -9.08 -9.29
N LEU A 249 -4.78 -10.08 -9.93
CA LEU A 249 -3.45 -10.59 -9.62
C LEU A 249 -2.55 -10.41 -10.85
N TYR A 250 -1.40 -9.77 -10.66
CA TYR A 250 -0.32 -9.73 -11.64
C TYR A 250 0.88 -10.51 -11.15
N GLU A 251 1.43 -11.34 -12.02
CA GLU A 251 2.69 -12.05 -11.87
C GLU A 251 3.74 -11.39 -12.78
N PHE A 252 4.87 -11.01 -12.22
CA PHE A 252 5.97 -10.40 -12.97
C PHE A 252 6.99 -11.46 -13.36
N GLN A 253 6.88 -11.96 -14.58
CA GLN A 253 7.77 -12.99 -15.14
C GLN A 253 9.24 -12.51 -15.12
N GLY A 254 10.12 -13.38 -14.62
CA GLY A 254 11.55 -13.13 -14.51
C GLY A 254 11.97 -12.23 -13.31
N TYR A 255 11.03 -11.84 -12.46
CA TYR A 255 11.31 -11.09 -11.23
C TYR A 255 11.05 -11.95 -9.99
N GLY A 256 12.03 -12.05 -9.10
CA GLY A 256 11.82 -12.66 -7.78
C GLY A 256 11.15 -11.70 -6.81
N HIS A 257 11.44 -11.87 -5.51
CA HIS A 257 10.84 -11.07 -4.44
C HIS A 257 11.05 -9.56 -4.55
N GLY A 258 12.09 -9.10 -5.24
CA GLY A 258 12.43 -7.68 -5.45
C GLY A 258 11.70 -7.02 -6.63
N MET A 259 10.40 -7.25 -6.80
CA MET A 259 9.60 -6.83 -7.97
C MET A 259 9.00 -5.42 -7.89
N THR A 260 9.36 -4.62 -6.91
CA THR A 260 8.77 -3.28 -6.69
C THR A 260 8.92 -2.33 -7.89
N GLN A 261 10.05 -2.40 -8.63
CA GLN A 261 10.23 -1.54 -9.80
C GLN A 261 9.20 -1.78 -10.92
N PRO A 262 8.98 -3.02 -11.40
CA PRO A 262 7.94 -3.28 -12.40
C PRO A 262 6.52 -3.10 -11.85
N ALA A 263 6.32 -3.15 -10.54
CA ALA A 263 5.02 -2.99 -9.89
C ALA A 263 4.44 -1.56 -10.01
N VAL A 264 5.28 -0.54 -10.19
CA VAL A 264 4.84 0.87 -10.18
C VAL A 264 3.83 1.18 -11.29
N ASP A 265 4.04 0.70 -12.52
CA ASP A 265 3.12 0.99 -13.63
C ASP A 265 1.72 0.35 -13.44
N PRO A 266 1.59 -0.94 -13.07
CA PRO A 266 0.29 -1.53 -12.70
C PRO A 266 -0.37 -0.81 -11.52
N LEU A 267 0.40 -0.43 -10.50
CA LEU A 267 -0.09 0.34 -9.35
C LEU A 267 -0.71 1.67 -9.81
N ILE A 268 0.01 2.46 -10.61
CA ILE A 268 -0.50 3.75 -11.12
C ILE A 268 -1.76 3.56 -11.96
N ARG A 269 -1.79 2.55 -12.84
CA ARG A 269 -2.99 2.24 -13.64
C ARG A 269 -4.18 1.87 -12.75
N PHE A 270 -3.96 1.07 -11.72
CA PHE A 270 -4.99 0.69 -10.76
C PHE A 270 -5.52 1.91 -9.99
N VAL A 271 -4.62 2.74 -9.44
CA VAL A 271 -4.98 3.98 -8.74
C VAL A 271 -5.83 4.88 -9.63
N ASN A 272 -5.40 5.12 -10.88
CA ASN A 272 -6.14 5.95 -11.83
C ASN A 272 -7.53 5.38 -12.15
N ARG A 273 -7.63 4.06 -12.38
CA ARG A 273 -8.90 3.38 -12.66
C ARG A 273 -9.88 3.52 -11.50
N VAL A 274 -9.41 3.25 -10.29
CA VAL A 274 -10.29 3.26 -9.09
C VAL A 274 -10.65 4.68 -8.67
N THR A 275 -9.78 5.67 -8.92
CA THR A 275 -10.08 7.08 -8.60
C THR A 275 -11.09 7.68 -9.60
N ALA A 276 -11.17 7.17 -10.83
CA ALA A 276 -12.12 7.63 -11.85
C ALA A 276 -13.55 7.10 -11.65
N GLN A 277 -13.75 6.15 -10.76
CA GLN A 277 -15.05 5.61 -10.33
C GLN A 277 -15.63 6.44 -9.17
#